data_c1877fd6e197c2f7b61f6ac03ad39537
#
_entry.id   c1877fd6e197c2f7b61f6ac03ad39537
#
_cell.length_a   1.000
_cell.length_b   1.000
_cell.length_c   1.000
_cell.angle_alpha   90.00
_cell.angle_beta   90.00
_cell.angle_gamma   90.00
#
_symmetry.space_group_name_H-M   'P 1'
#
loop_
_entity.id
_entity.type
_entity.pdbx_description
1 polymer ?
#
loop_
_entity_poly.entity_id
_entity_poly.type
_entity_poly.pdbx_seq_one_letter_code
_entity_poly.pdbx_strand_id
1 'polypeptide(L)'
;TLDENFDEFEIVLGVDLVAELIREGKIELTTPIERTVTYHDPCRLNKRLGKWQSPREILRAIPGLTFVDVDHVTQWSYCSGAGSNLATEKPELTAEISRRRIEKAAALDGVDTLVSACPWSERPLTEQGKAQGIEVFDIFELVAEAAGFEV
;
A
#
# COMPACT_ATOMS: atom_id res chain seq x y z
N THR A 1 -0.10 30.43 -9.18
CA THR A 1 -1.37 30.07 -8.54
C THR A 1 -2.03 29.03 -9.42
N LEU A 2 -2.17 27.80 -8.90
CA LEU A 2 -2.76 26.64 -9.57
C LEU A 2 -4.30 26.67 -9.56
N ASP A 3 -4.88 27.87 -9.61
CA ASP A 3 -6.34 28.08 -9.59
C ASP A 3 -6.97 28.14 -11.00
N GLU A 4 -6.19 27.79 -12.02
CA GLU A 4 -6.69 27.88 -13.39
C GLU A 4 -7.27 26.53 -13.83
N ASN A 5 -8.58 26.41 -13.72
CA ASN A 5 -9.49 25.57 -14.51
C ASN A 5 -9.14 24.06 -14.61
N PHE A 6 -9.18 23.35 -13.50
CA PHE A 6 -9.35 21.90 -13.52
C PHE A 6 -10.84 21.49 -13.66
N ASP A 7 -11.73 22.45 -13.92
CA ASP A 7 -13.17 22.18 -14.12
C ASP A 7 -13.48 21.33 -15.35
N GLU A 8 -12.50 21.19 -16.27
CA GLU A 8 -12.58 20.32 -17.45
C GLU A 8 -12.11 18.89 -17.21
N PHE A 9 -11.50 18.59 -16.05
CA PHE A 9 -10.92 17.30 -15.76
C PHE A 9 -11.40 16.78 -14.42
N GLU A 10 -11.85 15.54 -14.40
CA GLU A 10 -12.07 14.81 -13.16
C GLU A 10 -10.75 14.21 -12.69
N ILE A 11 -10.29 14.59 -11.50
CA ILE A 11 -9.08 13.99 -10.89
C ILE A 11 -9.50 12.81 -10.05
N VAL A 12 -9.18 11.61 -10.52
CA VAL A 12 -9.48 10.35 -9.83
C VAL A 12 -8.17 9.73 -9.30
N LEU A 13 -8.19 9.29 -8.05
CA LEU A 13 -7.05 8.56 -7.48
C LEU A 13 -7.06 7.09 -7.98
N GLY A 14 -5.87 6.58 -8.34
CA GLY A 14 -5.75 5.23 -8.89
C GLY A 14 -6.37 4.16 -8.00
N VAL A 15 -6.19 4.23 -6.68
CA VAL A 15 -6.79 3.27 -5.74
C VAL A 15 -8.32 3.36 -5.69
N ASP A 16 -8.90 4.56 -5.82
CA ASP A 16 -10.36 4.73 -5.87
C ASP A 16 -10.91 4.17 -7.18
N LEU A 17 -10.26 4.48 -8.30
CA LEU A 17 -10.65 3.98 -9.62
C LEU A 17 -10.60 2.45 -9.67
N VAL A 18 -9.51 1.83 -9.22
CA VAL A 18 -9.37 0.37 -9.23
C VAL A 18 -10.40 -0.29 -8.31
N ALA A 19 -10.65 0.25 -7.12
CA ALA A 19 -11.69 -0.26 -6.24
C ALA A 19 -13.09 -0.18 -6.88
N GLU A 20 -13.40 0.90 -7.60
CA GLU A 20 -14.64 1.07 -8.34
C GLU A 20 -14.75 0.06 -9.49
N LEU A 21 -13.71 -0.07 -10.31
CA LEU A 21 -13.69 -1.01 -11.44
C LEU A 21 -13.83 -2.47 -11.00
N ILE A 22 -13.25 -2.85 -9.86
CA ILE A 22 -13.44 -4.18 -9.25
C ILE A 22 -14.91 -4.35 -8.81
N ARG A 23 -15.47 -3.36 -8.12
CA ARG A 23 -16.86 -3.39 -7.64
C ARG A 23 -17.88 -3.48 -8.77
N GLU A 24 -17.59 -2.84 -9.90
CA GLU A 24 -18.42 -2.89 -11.11
C GLU A 24 -18.19 -4.14 -11.97
N GLY A 25 -17.24 -5.01 -11.59
CA GLY A 25 -16.89 -6.20 -12.37
C GLY A 25 -16.17 -5.91 -13.68
N LYS A 26 -15.59 -4.71 -13.83
CA LYS A 26 -14.77 -4.33 -15.00
C LYS A 26 -13.33 -4.82 -14.88
N ILE A 27 -12.86 -5.05 -13.66
CA ILE A 27 -11.64 -5.80 -13.36
C ILE A 27 -12.08 -7.07 -12.65
N GLU A 28 -11.86 -8.21 -13.28
CA GLU A 28 -12.16 -9.52 -12.72
C GLU A 28 -10.90 -10.09 -12.06
N LEU A 29 -10.99 -10.36 -10.77
CA LEU A 29 -9.92 -10.98 -9.99
C LEU A 29 -10.16 -12.49 -9.96
N THR A 30 -9.53 -13.22 -10.88
CA THR A 30 -9.79 -14.65 -11.11
C THR A 30 -8.70 -15.57 -10.56
N THR A 31 -7.50 -15.03 -10.32
CA THR A 31 -6.36 -15.80 -9.85
C THR A 31 -6.24 -15.67 -8.34
N PRO A 32 -6.35 -16.77 -7.57
CA PRO A 32 -6.14 -16.72 -6.12
C PRO A 32 -4.68 -16.41 -5.76
N ILE A 33 -4.49 -15.58 -4.75
CA ILE A 33 -3.19 -15.25 -4.16
C ILE A 33 -3.19 -15.72 -2.71
N GLU A 34 -2.48 -16.82 -2.43
CA GLU A 34 -2.40 -17.42 -1.10
C GLU A 34 -1.31 -16.72 -0.26
N ARG A 35 -1.65 -15.54 0.28
CA ARG A 35 -0.77 -14.72 1.15
C ARG A 35 -1.56 -14.16 2.32
N THR A 36 -0.86 -13.93 3.43
CA THR A 36 -1.41 -13.17 4.56
C THR A 36 -0.77 -11.79 4.58
N VAL A 37 -1.55 -10.79 4.22
CA VAL A 37 -1.05 -9.44 4.00
C VAL A 37 -1.52 -8.46 5.06
N THR A 38 -0.69 -7.44 5.31
CA THR A 38 -1.10 -6.21 5.98
C THR A 38 -0.84 -5.00 5.10
N TYR A 39 -1.41 -3.85 5.45
CA TYR A 39 -1.31 -2.65 4.61
C TYR A 39 -0.55 -1.52 5.30
N HIS A 40 0.39 -0.92 4.57
CA HIS A 40 1.03 0.33 4.95
C HIS A 40 0.30 1.50 4.32
N ASP A 41 -0.38 2.28 5.14
CA ASP A 41 -1.09 3.49 4.69
C ASP A 41 -0.11 4.59 4.26
N PRO A 42 -0.05 4.96 2.97
CA PRO A 42 0.78 6.07 2.51
C PRO A 42 0.31 7.40 3.12
N CYS A 43 1.24 8.15 3.68
CA CYS A 43 0.90 9.35 4.47
C CYS A 43 0.12 10.42 3.68
N ARG A 44 0.39 10.58 2.38
CA ARG A 44 -0.34 11.55 1.54
C ARG A 44 -1.74 11.06 1.21
N LEU A 45 -1.87 9.80 0.83
CA LEU A 45 -3.15 9.20 0.51
C LEU A 45 -4.07 9.19 1.72
N ASN A 46 -3.55 8.76 2.85
CA ASN A 46 -4.32 8.58 4.08
C ASN A 46 -4.53 9.91 4.85
N LYS A 47 -3.43 10.56 5.31
CA LYS A 47 -3.53 11.72 6.22
C LYS A 47 -4.02 12.98 5.54
N ARG A 48 -3.65 13.21 4.25
CA ARG A 48 -4.03 14.41 3.52
C ARG A 48 -5.34 14.26 2.77
N LEU A 49 -5.58 13.10 2.15
CA LEU A 49 -6.72 12.88 1.27
C LEU A 49 -7.84 12.07 1.93
N GLY A 50 -7.59 11.47 3.12
CA GLY A 50 -8.58 10.66 3.82
C GLY A 50 -8.93 9.34 3.11
N LYS A 51 -8.08 8.90 2.19
CA LYS A 51 -8.31 7.71 1.34
C LYS A 51 -7.63 6.49 1.92
N TRP A 52 -8.29 5.83 2.84
CA TRP A 52 -7.80 4.63 3.52
C TRP A 52 -8.70 3.41 3.29
N GLN A 53 -9.93 3.62 2.79
CA GLN A 53 -10.91 2.56 2.58
C GLN A 53 -10.67 1.79 1.29
N SER A 54 -10.47 2.48 0.17
CA SER A 54 -10.31 1.87 -1.16
C SER A 54 -9.20 0.82 -1.22
N PRO A 55 -7.99 1.04 -0.65
CA PRO A 55 -6.98 -0.02 -0.62
C PRO A 55 -7.43 -1.27 0.14
N ARG A 56 -8.19 -1.10 1.21
CA ARG A 56 -8.71 -2.21 2.01
C ARG A 56 -9.83 -2.98 1.29
N GLU A 57 -10.65 -2.26 0.52
CA GLU A 57 -11.65 -2.88 -0.36
C GLU A 57 -10.98 -3.74 -1.44
N ILE A 58 -9.93 -3.22 -2.09
CA ILE A 58 -9.15 -3.95 -3.08
C ILE A 58 -8.57 -5.23 -2.47
N LEU A 59 -7.84 -5.13 -1.35
CA LEU A 59 -7.20 -6.29 -0.72
C LEU A 59 -8.20 -7.37 -0.29
N ARG A 60 -9.38 -6.97 0.19
CA ARG A 60 -10.44 -7.93 0.56
C ARG A 60 -11.13 -8.58 -0.64
N ALA A 61 -11.04 -7.98 -1.82
CA ALA A 61 -11.63 -8.51 -3.04
C ALA A 61 -10.75 -9.56 -3.73
N ILE A 62 -9.45 -9.63 -3.42
CA ILE A 62 -8.52 -10.58 -4.04
C ILE A 62 -8.79 -11.98 -3.47
N PRO A 63 -9.11 -12.98 -4.32
CA PRO A 63 -9.35 -14.35 -3.88
C PRO A 63 -8.10 -14.96 -3.22
N GLY A 64 -8.27 -15.77 -2.17
CA GLY A 64 -7.18 -16.44 -1.46
C GLY A 64 -6.41 -15.54 -0.50
N LEU A 65 -6.48 -14.21 -0.64
CA LEU A 65 -5.76 -13.28 0.19
C LEU A 65 -6.38 -13.18 1.60
N THR A 66 -5.56 -13.31 2.62
CA THR A 66 -5.94 -13.03 4.00
C THR A 66 -5.44 -11.64 4.40
N PHE A 67 -6.35 -10.70 4.63
CA PHE A 67 -6.01 -9.34 5.02
C PHE A 67 -6.11 -9.12 6.53
N VAL A 68 -4.97 -8.81 7.17
CA VAL A 68 -4.86 -8.47 8.59
C VAL A 68 -4.54 -6.98 8.71
N ASP A 69 -5.47 -6.20 9.24
CA ASP A 69 -5.26 -4.75 9.38
C ASP A 69 -4.37 -4.43 10.59
N VAL A 70 -3.72 -3.28 10.55
CA VAL A 70 -2.89 -2.78 11.67
C VAL A 70 -3.74 -1.97 12.64
N ASP A 71 -3.32 -1.91 13.91
CA ASP A 71 -4.03 -1.16 14.96
C ASP A 71 -4.07 0.36 14.72
N HIS A 72 -3.08 0.89 14.01
CA HIS A 72 -2.93 2.32 13.76
C HIS A 72 -3.18 2.65 12.28
N VAL A 73 -4.44 2.80 11.94
CA VAL A 73 -4.93 3.20 10.62
C VAL A 73 -5.26 4.70 10.57
N THR A 74 -5.57 5.21 9.40
CA THR A 74 -5.99 6.59 9.16
C THR A 74 -4.92 7.63 9.57
N GLN A 75 -5.30 8.69 10.23
CA GLN A 75 -4.40 9.76 10.67
C GLN A 75 -3.29 9.30 11.63
N TRP A 76 -3.43 8.13 12.23
CA TRP A 76 -2.46 7.55 13.16
C TRP A 76 -1.47 6.59 12.52
N SER A 77 -1.55 6.39 11.21
CA SER A 77 -0.64 5.51 10.48
C SER A 77 0.82 5.92 10.64
N TYR A 78 1.70 4.92 10.71
CA TYR A 78 3.14 5.14 10.83
C TYR A 78 3.76 5.57 9.50
N CYS A 79 4.85 6.34 9.57
CA CYS A 79 5.64 6.71 8.41
C CYS A 79 6.51 5.53 7.94
N SER A 80 6.79 5.47 6.63
CA SER A 80 7.78 4.56 6.05
C SER A 80 9.22 5.10 6.10
N GLY A 81 9.39 6.37 6.43
CA GLY A 81 10.69 7.04 6.41
C GLY A 81 11.14 7.54 5.03
N ALA A 82 10.37 7.30 3.96
CA ALA A 82 10.81 7.59 2.59
C ALA A 82 10.57 9.02 2.10
N GLY A 83 9.71 9.78 2.78
CA GLY A 83 9.23 11.07 2.27
C GLY A 83 10.20 12.24 2.42
N SER A 84 9.96 13.29 1.63
CA SER A 84 10.60 14.62 1.79
C SER A 84 12.12 14.61 1.77
N ASN A 85 12.74 13.84 0.88
CA ASN A 85 14.20 13.72 0.74
C ASN A 85 14.93 13.11 1.96
N LEU A 86 14.19 12.58 2.94
CA LEU A 86 14.79 12.01 4.15
C LEU A 86 15.74 10.86 3.83
N ALA A 87 15.37 10.01 2.85
CA ALA A 87 16.19 8.89 2.43
C ALA A 87 17.56 9.30 1.86
N THR A 88 17.65 10.50 1.30
CA THR A 88 18.92 11.05 0.77
C THR A 88 19.73 11.73 1.85
N GLU A 89 19.09 12.56 2.67
CA GLU A 89 19.77 13.39 3.67
C GLU A 89 20.11 12.63 4.96
N LYS A 90 19.29 11.66 5.31
CA LYS A 90 19.38 10.87 6.54
C LYS A 90 19.03 9.42 6.32
N PRO A 91 19.81 8.67 5.50
CA PRO A 91 19.50 7.29 5.13
C PRO A 91 19.40 6.36 6.35
N GLU A 92 20.21 6.58 7.37
CA GLU A 92 20.17 5.81 8.61
C GLU A 92 18.85 5.98 9.38
N LEU A 93 18.28 7.18 9.34
CA LEU A 93 16.98 7.45 9.95
C LEU A 93 15.84 6.84 9.14
N THR A 94 15.93 6.89 7.81
CA THR A 94 14.98 6.19 6.93
C THR A 94 15.00 4.69 7.21
N ALA A 95 16.18 4.08 7.28
CA ALA A 95 16.34 2.67 7.58
C ALA A 95 15.72 2.28 8.94
N GLU A 96 15.96 3.08 9.97
CA GLU A 96 15.38 2.82 11.30
C GLU A 96 13.86 2.96 11.33
N ILE A 97 13.29 3.97 10.67
CA ILE A 97 11.84 4.16 10.58
C ILE A 97 11.20 3.00 9.83
N SER A 98 11.76 2.63 8.66
CA SER A 98 11.25 1.50 7.86
C SER A 98 11.37 0.18 8.59
N ARG A 99 12.50 -0.07 9.27
CA ARG A 99 12.69 -1.25 10.09
C ARG A 99 11.59 -1.41 11.14
N ARG A 100 11.30 -0.34 11.89
CA ARG A 100 10.21 -0.34 12.89
C ARG A 100 8.84 -0.58 12.26
N ARG A 101 8.64 -0.11 11.04
CA ARG A 101 7.37 -0.35 10.33
C ARG A 101 7.23 -1.81 9.93
N ILE A 102 8.31 -2.43 9.44
CA ILE A 102 8.35 -3.87 9.12
C ILE A 102 8.16 -4.72 10.39
N GLU A 103 8.82 -4.40 11.49
CA GLU A 103 8.65 -5.10 12.77
C GLU A 103 7.18 -5.14 13.23
N LYS A 104 6.44 -4.05 13.02
CA LYS A 104 5.02 -4.00 13.33
C LYS A 104 4.17 -4.88 12.39
N ALA A 105 4.56 -5.02 11.14
CA ALA A 105 3.93 -5.96 10.23
C ALA A 105 4.23 -7.41 10.62
N ALA A 106 5.50 -7.71 10.88
CA ALA A 106 5.96 -9.04 11.29
C ALA A 106 5.40 -9.51 12.65
N ALA A 107 4.96 -8.57 13.50
CA ALA A 107 4.34 -8.90 14.78
C ALA A 107 2.86 -9.30 14.66
N LEU A 108 2.26 -9.15 13.50
CA LEU A 108 0.89 -9.61 13.24
C LEU A 108 0.88 -11.10 12.92
N ASP A 109 -0.09 -11.81 13.46
CA ASP A 109 -0.18 -13.25 13.33
C ASP A 109 -0.33 -13.72 11.88
N GLY A 110 0.58 -14.56 11.44
CA GLY A 110 0.59 -15.15 10.09
C GLY A 110 0.95 -14.19 8.95
N VAL A 111 1.21 -12.90 9.21
CA VAL A 111 1.54 -11.94 8.15
C VAL A 111 2.93 -12.22 7.56
N ASP A 112 2.97 -12.45 6.26
CA ASP A 112 4.16 -12.67 5.45
C ASP A 112 4.45 -11.51 4.48
N THR A 113 3.46 -10.64 4.24
CA THR A 113 3.51 -9.62 3.19
C THR A 113 3.00 -8.26 3.69
N LEU A 114 3.74 -7.20 3.36
CA LEU A 114 3.32 -5.81 3.54
C LEU A 114 3.00 -5.18 2.20
N VAL A 115 1.80 -4.65 2.06
CA VAL A 115 1.34 -4.00 0.83
C VAL A 115 1.28 -2.49 1.00
N SER A 116 1.64 -1.73 -0.03
CA SER A 116 1.48 -0.27 -0.05
C SER A 116 1.01 0.20 -1.42
N ALA A 117 0.44 1.40 -1.50
CA ALA A 117 0.10 2.10 -2.74
C ALA A 117 0.99 3.34 -2.91
N CYS A 118 2.29 3.19 -2.60
CA CYS A 118 3.23 4.30 -2.69
C CYS A 118 4.64 3.80 -3.03
N PRO A 119 5.12 4.03 -4.27
CA PRO A 119 6.42 3.54 -4.71
C PRO A 119 7.60 4.14 -3.91
N TRP A 120 7.43 5.34 -3.32
CA TRP A 120 8.44 5.90 -2.42
C TRP A 120 8.56 5.15 -1.09
N SER A 121 7.44 4.62 -0.58
CA SER A 121 7.44 3.83 0.65
C SER A 121 7.96 2.42 0.43
N GLU A 122 7.67 1.85 -0.72
CA GLU A 122 8.03 0.48 -1.09
C GLU A 122 9.53 0.23 -0.98
N ARG A 123 10.36 1.07 -1.60
CA ARG A 123 11.82 0.87 -1.64
C ARG A 123 12.45 0.64 -0.26
N PRO A 124 12.36 1.57 0.72
CA PRO A 124 12.98 1.35 2.02
C PRO A 124 12.28 0.25 2.84
N LEU A 125 10.98 0.00 2.62
CA LEU A 125 10.28 -1.10 3.25
C LEU A 125 10.76 -2.45 2.72
N THR A 126 10.98 -2.59 1.41
CA THR A 126 11.53 -3.80 0.78
C THR A 126 12.93 -4.12 1.30
N GLU A 127 13.80 -3.11 1.44
CA GLU A 127 15.14 -3.30 1.98
C GLU A 127 15.09 -3.87 3.40
N GLN A 128 14.20 -3.37 4.25
CA GLN A 128 14.06 -3.83 5.64
C GLN A 128 13.24 -5.13 5.76
N GLY A 129 12.30 -5.35 4.85
CA GLY A 129 11.46 -6.55 4.79
C GLY A 129 12.28 -7.80 4.55
N LYS A 130 13.24 -7.74 3.62
CA LYS A 130 14.17 -8.86 3.32
C LYS A 130 14.88 -9.38 4.55
N ALA A 131 15.27 -8.51 5.48
CA ALA A 131 15.97 -8.91 6.71
C ALA A 131 15.04 -9.57 7.74
N GLN A 132 13.74 -9.43 7.61
CA GLN A 132 12.74 -9.87 8.59
C GLN A 132 11.74 -10.89 8.01
N GLY A 133 11.95 -11.37 6.78
CA GLY A 133 11.11 -12.35 6.13
C GLY A 133 9.74 -11.83 5.73
N ILE A 134 9.60 -10.50 5.55
CA ILE A 134 8.38 -9.84 5.06
C ILE A 134 8.61 -9.41 3.62
N GLU A 135 7.80 -9.92 2.71
CA GLU A 135 7.77 -9.43 1.33
C GLU A 135 7.02 -8.09 1.24
N VAL A 136 7.39 -7.25 0.28
CA VAL A 136 6.74 -5.95 0.10
C VAL A 136 6.29 -5.81 -1.34
N PHE A 137 5.01 -5.46 -1.54
CA PHE A 137 4.40 -5.31 -2.86
C PHE A 137 3.68 -3.98 -3.00
N ASP A 138 3.64 -3.45 -4.22
CA ASP A 138 2.66 -2.44 -4.58
C ASP A 138 1.27 -3.08 -4.72
N ILE A 139 0.23 -2.36 -4.32
CA ILE A 139 -1.15 -2.88 -4.37
C ILE A 139 -1.59 -3.20 -5.80
N PHE A 140 -1.09 -2.45 -6.79
CA PHE A 140 -1.45 -2.67 -8.19
C PHE A 140 -0.77 -3.89 -8.79
N GLU A 141 0.41 -4.29 -8.28
CA GLU A 141 1.04 -5.57 -8.63
C GLU A 141 0.15 -6.75 -8.22
N LEU A 142 -0.36 -6.74 -6.99
CA LEU A 142 -1.29 -7.78 -6.53
C LEU A 142 -2.60 -7.80 -7.32
N VAL A 143 -3.13 -6.63 -7.69
CA VAL A 143 -4.32 -6.55 -8.55
C VAL A 143 -4.02 -7.14 -9.93
N ALA A 144 -2.88 -6.82 -10.53
CA ALA A 144 -2.48 -7.35 -11.83
C ALA A 144 -2.31 -8.88 -11.78
N GLU A 145 -1.62 -9.40 -10.77
CA GLU A 145 -1.47 -10.84 -10.54
C GLU A 145 -2.85 -11.53 -10.38
N ALA A 146 -3.72 -10.97 -9.54
CA ALA A 146 -5.07 -11.51 -9.33
C ALA A 146 -5.95 -11.44 -10.58
N ALA A 147 -5.71 -10.47 -11.46
CA ALA A 147 -6.37 -10.37 -12.76
C ALA A 147 -5.75 -11.27 -13.85
N GLY A 148 -4.70 -12.03 -13.52
CA GLY A 148 -4.07 -13.00 -14.42
C GLY A 148 -2.97 -12.43 -15.31
N PHE A 149 -2.44 -11.25 -14.99
CA PHE A 149 -1.27 -10.70 -15.67
C PHE A 149 0.03 -11.20 -15.02
N GLU A 150 1.07 -11.40 -15.83
CA GLU A 150 2.42 -11.61 -15.33
C GLU A 150 3.01 -10.27 -14.82
N VAL A 151 3.55 -10.26 -13.60
CA VAL A 151 4.08 -9.07 -12.93
C VAL A 151 5.57 -9.22 -12.68
#